data_01e21acee9695a9287dd1ac63c0d6e84
#
_entry.id   01e21acee9695a9287dd1ac63c0d6e84
#
_cell.length_a   1.000
_cell.length_b   1.000
_cell.length_c   1.000
_cell.angle_alpha   90.00
_cell.angle_beta   90.00
_cell.angle_gamma   90.00
#
_symmetry.space_group_name_H-M   'P 1'
#
loop_
_entity.id
_entity.type
_entity.pdbx_description
1 polymer ?
#
loop_
_entity_poly.entity_id
_entity_poly.type
_entity_poly.pdbx_seq_one_letter_code
_entity_poly.pdbx_strand_id
1 'polypeptide(L)'
;MAFNYQILKGYTGESFIDATITGTKIVAGSVAADEIASGAVDANKLADGAVALGGSVVTGTVPVGAGGTGLTSVGAVNTILSTNSAGNALEYRYEGFSGIQVFTGNGTWNRPSGVRYIRVKLVGGGGGASGHGESGGAGGYSERIMDVTGISSVGITIGGGGGGTYYSGAGGNGNGTSFGPYMSASAGH
;
A
#
# COMPACT_ATOMS: atom_id res chain seq x y z
N MET A 1 34.81 -65.60 7.04
CA MET A 1 33.45 -65.16 6.69
C MET A 1 33.45 -64.78 5.23
N ALA A 2 32.76 -65.54 4.37
CA ALA A 2 32.67 -65.23 2.94
C ALA A 2 31.59 -64.18 2.73
N PHE A 3 31.95 -63.02 2.24
CA PHE A 3 30.99 -62.01 1.78
C PHE A 3 30.39 -62.47 0.45
N ASN A 4 29.14 -62.84 0.45
CA ASN A 4 28.39 -63.17 -0.76
C ASN A 4 28.02 -61.90 -1.49
N TYR A 5 28.84 -61.48 -2.46
CA TYR A 5 28.55 -60.41 -3.36
C TYR A 5 27.62 -60.90 -4.45
N GLN A 6 26.33 -60.84 -4.28
CA GLN A 6 25.39 -61.00 -5.38
C GLN A 6 25.23 -59.66 -6.11
N ILE A 7 25.97 -59.48 -7.20
CA ILE A 7 25.69 -58.41 -8.16
C ILE A 7 24.48 -58.88 -8.98
N LEU A 8 23.32 -58.32 -8.71
CA LEU A 8 22.15 -58.48 -9.57
C LEU A 8 22.40 -57.71 -10.88
N LYS A 9 23.07 -58.37 -11.84
CA LYS A 9 23.14 -57.88 -13.22
C LYS A 9 21.82 -58.19 -13.91
N GLY A 10 21.07 -57.14 -14.29
CA GLY A 10 20.00 -57.24 -15.26
C GLY A 10 18.58 -57.36 -14.68
N TYR A 11 18.26 -56.61 -13.66
CA TYR A 11 16.86 -56.38 -13.31
C TYR A 11 16.28 -55.28 -14.17
N THR A 12 15.68 -55.61 -15.29
CA THR A 12 14.83 -54.70 -16.06
C THR A 12 13.38 -54.96 -15.65
N GLY A 13 12.81 -54.06 -14.83
CA GLY A 13 11.35 -53.92 -14.73
C GLY A 13 10.64 -54.60 -13.59
N GLU A 14 11.32 -55.13 -12.56
CA GLU A 14 10.60 -55.57 -11.35
C GLU A 14 10.79 -54.58 -10.19
N SER A 15 9.71 -54.15 -9.67
CA SER A 15 9.61 -53.33 -8.48
C SER A 15 10.34 -54.00 -7.30
N PHE A 16 11.27 -53.31 -6.66
CA PHE A 16 11.71 -53.74 -5.32
C PHE A 16 10.53 -53.69 -4.38
N ILE A 17 9.86 -54.83 -4.23
CA ILE A 17 8.80 -54.98 -3.22
C ILE A 17 9.53 -55.17 -1.90
N ASP A 18 9.80 -54.11 -1.19
CA ASP A 18 9.79 -54.14 0.25
C ASP A 18 10.25 -52.84 0.90
N ALA A 19 9.64 -52.54 2.04
CA ALA A 19 9.95 -51.49 2.99
C ALA A 19 11.40 -51.55 3.57
N THR A 20 12.36 -52.20 2.88
CA THR A 20 13.72 -52.43 3.37
C THR A 20 14.75 -51.43 2.88
N ILE A 21 14.39 -50.48 1.99
CA ILE A 21 15.28 -49.37 1.63
C ILE A 21 15.11 -48.27 2.67
N THR A 22 15.92 -48.34 3.71
CA THR A 22 15.99 -47.29 4.73
C THR A 22 16.88 -46.14 4.25
N GLY A 23 16.68 -44.92 4.81
CA GLY A 23 17.50 -43.77 4.45
C GLY A 23 19.00 -43.97 4.57
N THR A 24 19.46 -44.95 5.36
CA THR A 24 20.89 -45.34 5.46
C THR A 24 21.42 -46.13 4.27
N LYS A 25 20.52 -46.64 3.40
CA LYS A 25 20.87 -47.35 2.18
C LYS A 25 20.90 -46.46 0.94
N ILE A 26 20.44 -45.24 1.05
CA ILE A 26 20.47 -44.24 0.00
C ILE A 26 21.66 -43.30 0.29
N VAL A 27 22.63 -43.28 -0.58
CA VAL A 27 23.76 -42.34 -0.45
C VAL A 27 23.23 -40.90 -0.62
N ALA A 28 23.67 -39.98 0.20
CA ALA A 28 23.29 -38.59 0.07
C ALA A 28 23.63 -38.06 -1.34
N GLY A 29 22.63 -37.46 -1.99
CA GLY A 29 22.76 -36.92 -3.35
C GLY A 29 22.72 -37.98 -4.49
N SER A 30 22.41 -39.25 -4.19
CA SER A 30 22.33 -40.31 -5.21
C SER A 30 21.00 -40.36 -5.96
N VAL A 31 19.99 -39.62 -5.52
CA VAL A 31 18.71 -39.47 -6.20
C VAL A 31 18.65 -38.07 -6.80
N ALA A 32 18.72 -37.97 -8.12
CA ALA A 32 18.62 -36.68 -8.83
C ALA A 32 17.15 -36.29 -9.06
N ALA A 33 16.92 -35.03 -9.43
CA ALA A 33 15.56 -34.51 -9.59
C ALA A 33 14.79 -35.19 -10.75
N ASP A 34 15.48 -35.63 -11.77
CA ASP A 34 14.96 -36.36 -12.95
C ASP A 34 14.58 -37.81 -12.64
N GLU A 35 15.09 -38.36 -11.54
CA GLU A 35 14.76 -39.71 -11.07
C GLU A 35 13.44 -39.73 -10.22
N ILE A 36 12.93 -38.54 -9.85
CA ILE A 36 11.69 -38.41 -9.13
C ILE A 36 10.60 -37.98 -10.13
N ALA A 37 9.66 -38.86 -10.41
CA ALA A 37 8.56 -38.55 -11.31
C ALA A 37 7.74 -37.34 -10.80
N SER A 38 7.25 -36.51 -11.73
CA SER A 38 6.40 -35.38 -11.38
C SER A 38 5.20 -35.83 -10.55
N GLY A 39 4.99 -35.20 -9.38
CA GLY A 39 3.92 -35.57 -8.44
C GLY A 39 4.20 -36.81 -7.57
N ALA A 40 5.38 -37.43 -7.68
CA ALA A 40 5.73 -38.58 -6.85
C ALA A 40 5.88 -38.23 -5.38
N VAL A 41 6.21 -36.97 -5.07
CA VAL A 41 6.26 -36.42 -3.72
C VAL A 41 5.05 -35.48 -3.54
N ASP A 42 4.03 -35.95 -2.88
CA ASP A 42 2.84 -35.18 -2.53
C ASP A 42 2.84 -34.79 -1.03
N ALA A 43 1.83 -34.04 -0.61
CA ALA A 43 1.71 -33.56 0.78
C ALA A 43 1.70 -34.68 1.83
N ASN A 44 1.24 -35.90 1.47
CA ASN A 44 1.17 -37.04 2.40
C ASN A 44 2.53 -37.72 2.58
N LYS A 45 3.50 -37.43 1.70
CA LYS A 45 4.85 -37.98 1.74
C LYS A 45 5.87 -37.04 2.38
N LEU A 46 5.43 -35.80 2.67
CA LEU A 46 6.25 -34.83 3.38
C LEU A 46 5.82 -34.78 4.86
N ALA A 47 6.77 -35.02 5.75
CA ALA A 47 6.53 -34.82 7.19
C ALA A 47 6.32 -33.33 7.49
N ASP A 48 5.60 -33.01 8.56
CA ASP A 48 5.44 -31.62 9.01
C ASP A 48 6.81 -30.98 9.24
N GLY A 49 7.02 -29.80 8.62
CA GLY A 49 8.28 -29.10 8.66
C GLY A 49 9.38 -29.62 7.72
N ALA A 50 9.09 -30.63 6.88
CA ALA A 50 10.08 -31.19 5.95
C ALA A 50 10.51 -30.22 4.85
N VAL A 51 9.70 -29.19 4.55
CA VAL A 51 10.03 -28.13 3.59
C VAL A 51 10.42 -26.87 4.34
N ALA A 52 11.72 -26.55 4.34
CA ALA A 52 12.21 -25.28 4.87
C ALA A 52 11.98 -24.17 3.82
N LEU A 53 11.12 -23.20 4.15
CA LEU A 53 10.79 -22.06 3.27
C LEU A 53 11.85 -20.94 3.28
N GLY A 54 12.96 -21.12 4.00
CA GLY A 54 14.00 -20.10 4.20
C GLY A 54 15.13 -20.07 3.17
N GLY A 55 15.02 -20.73 2.03
CA GLY A 55 16.09 -20.80 1.02
C GLY A 55 15.59 -20.61 -0.41
N SER A 56 16.50 -20.70 -1.38
CA SER A 56 16.20 -20.58 -2.82
C SER A 56 15.39 -21.76 -3.40
N VAL A 57 14.93 -22.67 -2.55
CA VAL A 57 14.29 -23.95 -2.96
C VAL A 57 12.82 -23.78 -3.31
N VAL A 58 12.17 -22.76 -2.76
CA VAL A 58 10.75 -22.46 -3.05
C VAL A 58 10.71 -21.25 -3.98
N THR A 59 10.38 -21.49 -5.24
CA THR A 59 10.18 -20.44 -6.25
C THR A 59 8.71 -20.24 -6.51
N GLY A 60 8.30 -19.00 -6.73
CA GLY A 60 6.92 -18.63 -7.01
C GLY A 60 6.19 -18.01 -5.83
N THR A 61 4.88 -17.87 -5.97
CA THR A 61 4.00 -17.21 -5.01
C THR A 61 3.20 -18.25 -4.23
N VAL A 62 3.27 -18.22 -2.91
CA VAL A 62 2.34 -19.00 -2.08
C VAL A 62 1.00 -18.26 -2.07
N PRO A 63 -0.11 -18.87 -2.55
CA PRO A 63 -1.42 -18.22 -2.57
C PRO A 63 -1.90 -17.87 -1.17
N VAL A 64 -2.78 -16.87 -1.06
CA VAL A 64 -3.39 -16.46 0.22
C VAL A 64 -4.12 -17.63 0.88
N GLY A 65 -4.84 -18.46 0.11
CA GLY A 65 -5.55 -19.64 0.61
C GLY A 65 -4.65 -20.74 1.17
N ALA A 66 -3.35 -20.72 0.87
CA ALA A 66 -2.33 -21.63 1.41
C ALA A 66 -1.44 -20.94 2.49
N GLY A 67 -1.91 -19.83 3.06
CA GLY A 67 -1.20 -19.09 4.10
C GLY A 67 -0.13 -18.12 3.61
N GLY A 68 0.03 -17.95 2.30
CA GLY A 68 0.92 -16.96 1.70
C GLY A 68 0.28 -15.59 1.55
N THR A 69 1.08 -14.59 1.19
CA THR A 69 0.57 -13.24 0.88
C THR A 69 -0.03 -13.13 -0.52
N GLY A 70 0.25 -14.08 -1.42
CA GLY A 70 -0.10 -14.01 -2.84
C GLY A 70 0.69 -12.95 -3.62
N LEU A 71 1.73 -12.36 -3.01
CA LEU A 71 2.52 -11.28 -3.59
C LEU A 71 3.91 -11.78 -3.98
N THR A 72 4.42 -11.31 -5.11
CA THR A 72 5.74 -11.69 -5.65
C THR A 72 6.85 -10.70 -5.29
N SER A 73 6.49 -9.55 -4.71
CA SER A 73 7.45 -8.50 -4.35
C SER A 73 7.08 -7.85 -3.02
N VAL A 74 8.04 -7.19 -2.41
CA VAL A 74 7.82 -6.28 -1.29
C VAL A 74 7.19 -4.98 -1.80
N GLY A 75 6.38 -4.33 -0.97
CA GLY A 75 5.76 -3.06 -1.28
C GLY A 75 6.76 -1.90 -1.38
N ALA A 76 6.28 -0.78 -1.89
CA ALA A 76 7.04 0.46 -1.89
C ALA A 76 7.29 0.97 -0.48
N VAL A 77 8.23 1.92 -0.33
CA VAL A 77 8.50 2.60 0.95
C VAL A 77 7.20 3.23 1.48
N ASN A 78 6.97 3.14 2.78
CA ASN A 78 5.78 3.66 3.47
C ASN A 78 4.45 3.00 3.05
N THR A 79 4.51 1.76 2.58
CA THR A 79 3.30 0.96 2.37
C THR A 79 3.16 -0.12 3.44
N ILE A 80 1.93 -0.45 3.76
CA ILE A 80 1.55 -1.57 4.62
C ILE A 80 0.87 -2.65 3.79
N LEU A 81 1.02 -3.90 4.25
CA LEU A 81 0.25 -5.01 3.71
C LEU A 81 -1.17 -4.95 4.28
N SER A 82 -2.15 -4.89 3.43
CA SER A 82 -3.55 -4.73 3.79
C SER A 82 -4.45 -5.60 2.90
N THR A 83 -5.64 -5.87 3.36
CA THR A 83 -6.68 -6.48 2.51
C THR A 83 -7.13 -5.48 1.46
N ASN A 84 -7.33 -5.92 0.22
CA ASN A 84 -7.89 -5.11 -0.85
C ASN A 84 -9.36 -4.73 -0.57
N SER A 85 -9.91 -3.81 -1.34
CA SER A 85 -11.30 -3.33 -1.16
C SER A 85 -12.36 -4.40 -1.39
N ALA A 86 -12.05 -5.48 -2.11
CA ALA A 86 -12.94 -6.61 -2.35
C ALA A 86 -12.86 -7.68 -1.25
N GLY A 87 -11.89 -7.60 -0.33
CA GLY A 87 -11.71 -8.54 0.77
C GLY A 87 -11.19 -9.92 0.37
N ASN A 88 -10.66 -10.09 -0.83
CA ASN A 88 -10.28 -11.38 -1.40
C ASN A 88 -8.78 -11.53 -1.72
N ALA A 89 -7.97 -10.49 -1.50
CA ALA A 89 -6.53 -10.52 -1.71
C ALA A 89 -5.82 -9.55 -0.77
N LEU A 90 -4.50 -9.74 -0.63
CA LEU A 90 -3.62 -8.78 0.05
C LEU A 90 -3.00 -7.84 -0.98
N GLU A 91 -2.87 -6.57 -0.61
CA GLU A 91 -2.23 -5.53 -1.41
C GLU A 91 -1.38 -4.62 -0.54
N TYR A 92 -0.40 -3.94 -1.13
CA TYR A 92 0.33 -2.88 -0.46
C TYR A 92 -0.39 -1.56 -0.63
N ARG A 93 -0.67 -0.88 0.48
CA ARG A 93 -1.31 0.45 0.49
C ARG A 93 -0.49 1.39 1.36
N TYR A 94 -0.54 2.67 1.02
CA TYR A 94 0.01 3.70 1.89
C TYR A 94 -0.82 3.83 3.17
N GLU A 95 -0.15 3.87 4.31
CA GLU A 95 -0.78 4.13 5.61
C GLU A 95 -0.81 5.63 5.89
N GLY A 96 -1.97 6.13 6.32
CA GLY A 96 -2.13 7.52 6.71
C GLY A 96 -2.12 8.53 5.57
N PHE A 97 -1.65 9.75 5.88
CA PHE A 97 -1.53 10.82 4.89
C PHE A 97 -0.25 10.62 4.06
N SER A 98 -0.41 10.33 2.78
CA SER A 98 0.71 10.13 1.83
C SER A 98 1.42 11.43 1.44
N GLY A 99 0.91 12.59 1.86
CA GLY A 99 1.52 13.88 1.59
C GLY A 99 0.65 15.06 2.02
N ILE A 100 1.25 16.24 2.03
CA ILE A 100 0.59 17.51 2.28
C ILE A 100 0.92 18.45 1.11
N GLN A 101 -0.10 19.11 0.57
CA GLN A 101 0.07 20.21 -0.38
C GLN A 101 -0.49 21.49 0.24
N VAL A 102 0.30 22.56 0.19
CA VAL A 102 -0.09 23.87 0.70
C VAL A 102 -0.19 24.83 -0.48
N PHE A 103 -1.30 25.57 -0.53
CA PHE A 103 -1.54 26.60 -1.54
C PHE A 103 -1.62 27.97 -0.84
N THR A 104 -0.73 28.86 -1.20
CA THR A 104 -0.68 30.25 -0.72
C THR A 104 -1.16 31.24 -1.79
N GLY A 105 -1.56 30.76 -2.95
CA GLY A 105 -2.13 31.50 -4.07
C GLY A 105 -3.06 30.59 -4.88
N ASN A 106 -3.76 31.20 -5.83
CA ASN A 106 -4.65 30.48 -6.73
C ASN A 106 -3.88 29.37 -7.48
N GLY A 107 -4.53 28.24 -7.71
CA GLY A 107 -3.88 27.11 -8.37
C GLY A 107 -4.85 25.99 -8.69
N THR A 108 -4.29 24.87 -9.05
CA THR A 108 -5.05 23.63 -9.31
C THR A 108 -4.45 22.50 -8.49
N TRP A 109 -5.28 21.87 -7.70
CA TRP A 109 -4.93 20.58 -7.10
C TRP A 109 -5.22 19.48 -8.10
N ASN A 110 -4.25 18.62 -8.35
CA ASN A 110 -4.41 17.40 -9.13
C ASN A 110 -4.36 16.19 -8.21
N ARG A 111 -5.32 15.28 -8.34
CA ARG A 111 -5.38 14.09 -7.51
C ARG A 111 -4.17 13.19 -7.74
N PRO A 112 -3.31 12.94 -6.73
CA PRO A 112 -2.24 11.98 -6.85
C PRO A 112 -2.78 10.55 -7.09
N SER A 113 -2.01 9.73 -7.80
CA SER A 113 -2.38 8.34 -8.06
C SER A 113 -2.57 7.59 -6.73
N GLY A 114 -3.61 6.77 -6.66
CA GLY A 114 -3.93 5.97 -5.47
C GLY A 114 -4.62 6.73 -4.33
N VAL A 115 -4.71 8.06 -4.37
CA VAL A 115 -5.40 8.85 -3.34
C VAL A 115 -6.92 8.75 -3.53
N ARG A 116 -7.59 8.28 -2.48
CA ARG A 116 -9.05 8.16 -2.41
C ARG A 116 -9.70 9.19 -1.50
N TYR A 117 -9.06 9.50 -0.37
CA TYR A 117 -9.56 10.47 0.60
C TYR A 117 -8.54 11.56 0.83
N ILE A 118 -9.01 12.79 0.94
CA ILE A 118 -8.22 13.95 1.34
C ILE A 118 -8.86 14.66 2.51
N ARG A 119 -8.02 15.27 3.33
CA ARG A 119 -8.45 16.26 4.32
C ARG A 119 -8.12 17.64 3.77
N VAL A 120 -9.12 18.45 3.54
CA VAL A 120 -8.98 19.84 3.08
C VAL A 120 -9.19 20.78 4.25
N LYS A 121 -8.28 21.75 4.40
CA LYS A 121 -8.39 22.84 5.38
C LYS A 121 -8.30 24.16 4.62
N LEU A 122 -9.23 25.06 4.82
CA LEU A 122 -9.31 26.35 4.18
C LEU A 122 -9.37 27.44 5.23
N VAL A 123 -8.68 28.55 4.94
CA VAL A 123 -8.76 29.79 5.72
C VAL A 123 -9.10 30.91 4.74
N GLY A 124 -10.11 31.68 5.01
CA GLY A 124 -10.48 32.88 4.25
C GLY A 124 -9.56 34.05 4.59
N GLY A 125 -9.52 35.05 3.72
CA GLY A 125 -8.81 36.29 3.99
C GLY A 125 -9.45 37.08 5.14
N GLY A 126 -8.66 37.61 6.05
CA GLY A 126 -9.16 38.51 7.13
C GLY A 126 -9.55 39.88 6.58
N GLY A 127 -10.41 40.60 7.27
CA GLY A 127 -10.72 42.02 7.01
C GLY A 127 -9.55 42.94 7.38
N GLY A 128 -9.52 44.11 6.80
CA GLY A 128 -8.60 45.18 7.15
C GLY A 128 -9.03 45.96 8.34
N ALA A 129 -8.10 46.56 9.09
CA ALA A 129 -8.40 47.47 10.21
C ALA A 129 -8.94 48.80 9.72
N SER A 130 -9.85 49.40 10.53
CA SER A 130 -10.34 50.78 10.29
C SER A 130 -9.31 51.82 10.76
N GLY A 131 -9.37 53.01 10.20
CA GLY A 131 -8.53 54.14 10.62
C GLY A 131 -8.83 54.68 12.02
N HIS A 132 -9.92 54.25 12.64
CA HIS A 132 -10.31 54.63 14.01
C HIS A 132 -9.88 53.59 15.07
N GLY A 133 -9.03 52.62 14.71
CA GLY A 133 -8.47 51.65 15.65
C GLY A 133 -9.31 50.37 15.81
N GLU A 134 -10.34 50.17 15.01
CA GLU A 134 -11.08 48.91 14.99
C GLU A 134 -10.31 47.86 14.20
N SER A 135 -10.22 46.68 14.74
CA SER A 135 -9.55 45.54 14.08
C SER A 135 -10.45 44.92 13.01
N GLY A 136 -9.90 44.55 11.89
CA GLY A 136 -10.60 43.73 10.90
C GLY A 136 -10.93 42.32 11.45
N GLY A 137 -12.04 41.77 10.97
CA GLY A 137 -12.49 40.44 11.35
C GLY A 137 -11.58 39.34 10.79
N ALA A 138 -11.47 38.25 11.52
CA ALA A 138 -10.75 37.08 11.05
C ALA A 138 -11.49 36.41 9.86
N GLY A 139 -10.72 35.85 8.92
CA GLY A 139 -11.28 34.98 7.90
C GLY A 139 -11.82 33.68 8.48
N GLY A 140 -12.86 33.14 7.86
CA GLY A 140 -13.46 31.86 8.26
C GLY A 140 -12.51 30.70 8.08
N TYR A 141 -12.70 29.65 8.88
CA TYR A 141 -12.02 28.37 8.75
C TYR A 141 -13.00 27.28 8.32
N SER A 142 -12.58 26.44 7.44
CA SER A 142 -13.34 25.26 7.01
C SER A 142 -12.43 24.05 6.91
N GLU A 143 -12.93 22.91 7.38
CA GLU A 143 -12.21 21.64 7.32
C GLU A 143 -13.15 20.50 6.95
N ARG A 144 -12.71 19.62 6.03
CA ARG A 144 -13.50 18.48 5.60
C ARG A 144 -12.60 17.34 5.13
N ILE A 145 -13.00 16.09 5.44
CA ILE A 145 -12.51 14.89 4.79
C ILE A 145 -13.50 14.52 3.68
N MET A 146 -13.00 14.26 2.47
CA MET A 146 -13.84 13.96 1.33
C MET A 146 -13.26 12.85 0.47
N ASP A 147 -14.13 12.03 -0.12
CA ASP A 147 -13.78 11.05 -1.14
C ASP A 147 -13.56 11.79 -2.47
N VAL A 148 -12.40 11.56 -3.06
CA VAL A 148 -12.00 12.19 -4.35
C VAL A 148 -11.81 11.16 -5.45
N THR A 149 -12.35 9.95 -5.29
CA THR A 149 -12.18 8.86 -6.27
C THR A 149 -12.65 9.26 -7.68
N GLY A 150 -13.75 10.02 -7.78
CA GLY A 150 -14.30 10.54 -9.04
C GLY A 150 -13.76 11.92 -9.46
N ILE A 151 -12.79 12.49 -8.73
CA ILE A 151 -12.29 13.87 -8.96
C ILE A 151 -10.84 13.78 -9.41
N SER A 152 -10.53 14.24 -10.62
CA SER A 152 -9.15 14.26 -11.15
C SER A 152 -8.40 15.53 -10.75
N SER A 153 -9.09 16.67 -10.72
CA SER A 153 -8.50 17.97 -10.36
C SER A 153 -9.53 18.93 -9.81
N VAL A 154 -9.09 19.91 -9.02
CA VAL A 154 -9.93 20.97 -8.44
C VAL A 154 -9.20 22.30 -8.50
N GLY A 155 -9.86 23.33 -9.01
CA GLY A 155 -9.38 24.71 -8.95
C GLY A 155 -9.41 25.22 -7.53
N ILE A 156 -8.37 25.92 -7.12
CA ILE A 156 -8.23 26.53 -5.82
C ILE A 156 -8.22 28.04 -5.96
N THR A 157 -9.08 28.73 -5.22
CA THR A 157 -9.06 30.18 -5.08
C THR A 157 -8.64 30.51 -3.66
N ILE A 158 -7.61 31.32 -3.52
CA ILE A 158 -7.13 31.82 -2.22
C ILE A 158 -7.61 33.28 -2.06
N GLY A 159 -8.37 33.51 -1.00
CA GLY A 159 -8.86 34.83 -0.65
C GLY A 159 -7.77 35.71 -0.04
N GLY A 160 -7.52 36.85 -0.63
CA GLY A 160 -6.64 37.87 -0.06
C GLY A 160 -7.27 38.56 1.14
N GLY A 161 -6.45 39.08 2.03
CA GLY A 161 -6.91 39.95 3.12
C GLY A 161 -7.43 41.30 2.64
N GLY A 162 -8.29 41.93 3.40
CA GLY A 162 -8.76 43.31 3.17
C GLY A 162 -7.69 44.34 3.53
N GLY A 163 -7.65 45.43 2.78
CA GLY A 163 -6.77 46.55 3.06
C GLY A 163 -7.18 47.33 4.29
N GLY A 164 -6.29 47.70 5.17
CA GLY A 164 -6.53 48.65 6.25
C GLY A 164 -6.55 50.10 5.75
N THR A 165 -7.21 50.97 6.50
CA THR A 165 -7.23 52.41 6.26
C THR A 165 -6.45 53.16 7.33
N TYR A 166 -5.86 54.34 7.01
CA TYR A 166 -4.93 55.01 7.92
C TYR A 166 -5.58 56.20 8.67
N TYR A 167 -6.61 56.84 8.13
CA TYR A 167 -7.24 58.01 8.79
C TYR A 167 -8.68 57.70 9.15
N SER A 168 -9.60 58.01 8.33
CA SER A 168 -11.03 57.78 8.58
C SER A 168 -11.60 56.87 7.50
N GLY A 169 -12.33 55.87 7.92
CA GLY A 169 -12.95 54.94 6.98
C GLY A 169 -12.97 53.53 7.50
N ALA A 170 -13.86 52.73 6.99
CA ALA A 170 -13.90 51.30 7.27
C ALA A 170 -12.74 50.57 6.57
N GLY A 171 -12.21 49.56 7.23
CA GLY A 171 -11.28 48.61 6.60
C GLY A 171 -11.95 47.87 5.45
N GLY A 172 -11.15 47.38 4.52
CA GLY A 172 -11.62 46.58 3.39
C GLY A 172 -11.98 45.16 3.83
N ASN A 173 -12.97 44.59 3.20
CA ASN A 173 -13.30 43.17 3.42
C ASN A 173 -12.22 42.29 2.84
N GLY A 174 -11.94 41.17 3.48
CA GLY A 174 -11.19 40.08 2.90
C GLY A 174 -11.95 39.38 1.76
N ASN A 175 -11.35 38.37 1.18
CA ASN A 175 -11.98 37.51 0.19
C ASN A 175 -12.06 36.06 0.68
N GLY A 176 -13.09 35.34 0.22
CA GLY A 176 -13.23 33.91 0.56
C GLY A 176 -12.23 33.03 -0.14
N THR A 177 -11.87 31.94 0.50
CA THR A 177 -11.04 30.85 -0.08
C THR A 177 -11.93 29.69 -0.46
N SER A 178 -11.67 29.03 -1.59
CA SER A 178 -12.46 27.88 -2.02
C SER A 178 -11.61 26.75 -2.60
N PHE A 179 -12.11 25.53 -2.42
CA PHE A 179 -11.67 24.31 -3.08
C PHE A 179 -12.74 23.91 -4.09
N GLY A 180 -12.69 24.51 -5.27
CA GLY A 180 -13.69 24.36 -6.30
C GLY A 180 -15.12 24.57 -5.77
N PRO A 181 -16.08 23.77 -6.23
CA PRO A 181 -17.47 23.83 -5.75
C PRO A 181 -17.69 23.03 -4.44
N TYR A 182 -16.66 22.36 -3.94
CA TYR A 182 -16.82 21.36 -2.87
C TYR A 182 -16.76 21.96 -1.46
N MET A 183 -16.05 23.08 -1.32
CA MET A 183 -15.80 23.66 0.01
C MET A 183 -15.35 25.12 -0.09
N SER A 184 -15.77 25.95 0.85
CA SER A 184 -15.35 27.34 0.96
C SER A 184 -15.15 27.76 2.41
N ALA A 185 -14.32 28.78 2.61
CA ALA A 185 -14.17 29.53 3.85
C ALA A 185 -14.50 30.99 3.57
N SER A 186 -15.33 31.62 4.45
CA SER A 186 -15.76 33.00 4.28
C SER A 186 -14.62 33.98 4.51
N ALA A 187 -14.79 35.19 3.96
CA ALA A 187 -13.93 36.31 4.29
C ALA A 187 -14.22 36.84 5.71
N GLY A 188 -13.26 37.56 6.28
CA GLY A 188 -13.45 38.48 7.41
C GLY A 188 -13.87 39.89 6.92
N HIS A 189 -14.59 40.58 7.74
CA HIS A 189 -15.09 41.94 7.49
C HIS A 189 -14.48 42.94 8.46
#